data_f50dfd39647f8b622835d811a45617eb
#
_entry.id   f50dfd39647f8b622835d811a45617eb
#
_cell.length_a   1.000
_cell.length_b   1.000
_cell.length_c   1.000
_cell.angle_alpha   90.00
_cell.angle_beta   90.00
_cell.angle_gamma   90.00
#
_symmetry.space_group_name_H-M   'P 1'
#
loop_
_entity.id
_entity.type
_entity.pdbx_description
1 polymer ?
#
loop_
_entity_poly.entity_id
_entity_poly.type
_entity_poly.pdbx_seq_one_letter_code
_entity_poly.pdbx_strand_id
1 'polypeptide(L)'
;MSEIVEYTLEELKKEMELLSPLYDVVRLVNPFKCEIIDINDNCLTPYDTQLSCYDTWKCIFQCINCTSARALLTGNIQSKLDVNDDTVYHVTSRPVRVNNTLLVLETVQHFSYTYRQLEAGNTNNALISLIQNSNRKLLLDEETGAYNRYYLSEHLPYELYKAENNHQSNAAFVKITNLADTIVEYGDIASNGIVCCLYNLITHTFKDISDGELMLVRYGKDLFFILDTNLKYTD
;
A
#
# COMPACT_ATOMS: atom_id res chain seq x y z
N MET A 1 -15.33 6.79 -15.22
CA MET A 1 -13.89 6.51 -15.28
C MET A 1 -13.26 7.70 -15.99
N SER A 2 -12.33 8.39 -15.35
CA SER A 2 -11.54 9.42 -16.02
C SER A 2 -10.70 8.72 -17.09
N GLU A 3 -10.61 9.33 -18.25
CA GLU A 3 -9.80 8.82 -19.36
C GLU A 3 -8.32 8.95 -18.96
N ILE A 4 -7.58 7.84 -19.02
CA ILE A 4 -6.14 7.84 -18.72
C ILE A 4 -5.45 8.60 -19.85
N VAL A 5 -4.70 9.63 -19.50
CA VAL A 5 -4.02 10.49 -20.47
C VAL A 5 -2.92 9.69 -21.17
N GLU A 6 -2.93 9.74 -22.49
CA GLU A 6 -1.94 9.10 -23.35
C GLU A 6 -0.88 10.12 -23.74
N TYR A 7 0.38 9.71 -23.64
CA TYR A 7 1.55 10.54 -23.92
C TYR A 7 2.47 9.88 -24.92
N THR A 8 3.11 10.68 -25.74
CA THR A 8 4.39 10.33 -26.34
C THR A 8 5.50 10.45 -25.28
N LEU A 9 6.63 9.79 -25.50
CA LEU A 9 7.79 9.89 -24.58
C LEU A 9 8.29 11.34 -24.45
N GLU A 10 8.28 12.08 -25.53
CA GLU A 10 8.73 13.49 -25.55
C GLU A 10 7.80 14.40 -24.73
N GLU A 11 6.49 14.25 -24.89
CA GLU A 11 5.49 15.00 -24.13
C GLU A 11 5.60 14.69 -22.63
N LEU A 12 5.73 13.42 -22.27
CA LEU A 12 5.86 13.02 -20.87
C LEU A 12 7.14 13.55 -20.23
N LYS A 13 8.27 13.47 -20.95
CA LYS A 13 9.55 14.00 -20.48
C LYS A 13 9.47 15.51 -20.26
N LYS A 14 8.88 16.24 -21.21
CA LYS A 14 8.68 17.70 -21.08
C LYS A 14 7.78 18.04 -19.89
N GLU A 15 6.72 17.27 -19.65
CA GLU A 15 5.87 17.50 -18.48
C GLU A 15 6.63 17.23 -17.17
N MET A 16 7.42 16.17 -17.09
CA MET A 16 8.25 15.89 -15.93
C MET A 16 9.27 17.01 -15.65
N GLU A 17 9.88 17.55 -16.71
CA GLU A 17 10.79 18.69 -16.60
C GLU A 17 10.09 19.96 -16.09
N LEU A 18 8.83 20.20 -16.49
CA LEU A 18 8.02 21.33 -15.99
C LEU A 18 7.60 21.15 -14.53
N LEU A 19 7.36 19.93 -14.09
CA LEU A 19 6.97 19.62 -12.72
C LEU A 19 8.17 19.60 -11.76
N SER A 20 9.36 19.23 -12.24
CA SER A 20 10.57 19.09 -11.43
C SER A 20 10.90 20.28 -10.52
N PRO A 21 10.74 21.56 -10.93
CA PRO A 21 10.98 22.70 -10.04
C PRO A 21 9.92 22.89 -8.94
N LEU A 22 8.76 22.23 -9.05
CA LEU A 22 7.61 22.42 -8.17
C LEU A 22 7.50 21.34 -7.09
N TYR A 23 8.17 20.20 -7.29
CA TYR A 23 8.08 19.02 -6.42
C TYR A 23 9.47 18.53 -6.03
N ASP A 24 9.60 17.95 -4.86
CA ASP A 24 10.87 17.36 -4.39
C ASP A 24 11.24 16.11 -5.19
N VAL A 25 10.21 15.36 -5.65
CA VAL A 25 10.40 14.18 -6.49
C VAL A 25 9.35 14.21 -7.61
N VAL A 26 9.79 13.98 -8.84
CA VAL A 26 8.96 13.70 -10.01
C VAL A 26 9.53 12.46 -10.69
N ARG A 27 8.76 11.39 -10.75
CA ARG A 27 9.24 10.12 -11.29
C ARG A 27 8.14 9.31 -11.94
N LEU A 28 8.51 8.41 -12.85
CA LEU A 28 7.65 7.36 -13.36
C LEU A 28 7.83 6.08 -12.54
N VAL A 29 6.74 5.42 -12.22
CA VAL A 29 6.74 4.20 -11.41
C VAL A 29 5.92 3.12 -12.10
N ASN A 30 6.47 1.91 -12.13
CA ASN A 30 5.70 0.70 -12.33
C ASN A 30 5.43 0.06 -10.95
N PRO A 31 4.25 0.29 -10.33
CA PRO A 31 4.02 -0.16 -8.96
C PRO A 31 3.89 -1.69 -8.84
N PHE A 32 3.53 -2.40 -9.92
CA PHE A 32 3.43 -3.86 -9.90
C PHE A 32 4.80 -4.55 -9.89
N LYS A 33 5.80 -3.92 -10.51
CA LYS A 33 7.18 -4.38 -10.47
C LYS A 33 8.01 -3.70 -9.39
N CYS A 34 7.43 -2.69 -8.71
CA CYS A 34 8.14 -1.82 -7.76
C CYS A 34 9.34 -1.09 -8.38
N GLU A 35 9.30 -0.80 -9.67
CA GLU A 35 10.38 -0.18 -10.44
C GLU A 35 10.17 1.32 -10.61
N ILE A 36 11.26 2.08 -10.52
CA ILE A 36 11.33 3.44 -11.02
C ILE A 36 11.72 3.35 -12.49
N ILE A 37 10.99 4.04 -13.36
CA ILE A 37 11.19 4.01 -14.81
C ILE A 37 11.81 5.33 -15.26
N ASP A 38 12.86 5.24 -16.06
CA ASP A 38 13.51 6.37 -16.72
C ASP A 38 13.19 6.40 -18.23
N ILE A 39 13.29 7.59 -18.81
CA ILE A 39 13.11 7.81 -20.24
C ILE A 39 14.50 8.08 -20.84
N ASN A 40 15.13 7.03 -21.37
CA ASN A 40 16.44 7.07 -22.00
C ASN A 40 16.34 6.75 -23.50
N ASP A 41 16.97 7.55 -24.34
CA ASP A 41 17.09 7.30 -25.80
C ASP A 41 15.76 6.92 -26.47
N ASN A 42 14.67 7.61 -26.12
CA ASN A 42 13.30 7.31 -26.57
C ASN A 42 12.78 5.91 -26.17
N CYS A 43 13.31 5.36 -25.10
CA CYS A 43 12.87 4.08 -24.52
C CYS A 43 12.54 4.24 -23.02
N LEU A 44 11.62 3.41 -22.55
CA LEU A 44 11.33 3.24 -21.11
C LEU A 44 12.25 2.16 -20.57
N THR A 45 13.08 2.50 -19.61
CA THR A 45 14.01 1.57 -18.96
C THR A 45 13.91 1.71 -17.45
N PRO A 46 14.11 0.62 -16.67
CA PRO A 46 14.28 0.77 -15.23
C PRO A 46 15.44 1.73 -14.94
N TYR A 47 15.22 2.68 -14.01
CA TYR A 47 16.25 3.65 -13.59
C TYR A 47 17.46 2.94 -12.97
N ASP A 48 17.18 2.03 -12.05
CA ASP A 48 18.15 1.14 -11.44
C ASP A 48 17.46 -0.18 -11.07
N THR A 49 17.99 -1.31 -11.52
CA THR A 49 17.41 -2.64 -11.26
C THR A 49 17.62 -3.10 -9.82
N GLN A 50 18.46 -2.42 -9.04
CA GLN A 50 18.71 -2.72 -7.63
C GLN A 50 17.88 -1.87 -6.69
N LEU A 51 17.23 -0.80 -7.20
CA LEU A 51 16.42 0.12 -6.40
C LEU A 51 14.92 -0.08 -6.68
N SER A 52 14.19 -0.35 -5.61
CA SER A 52 12.74 -0.38 -5.65
C SER A 52 12.14 1.02 -5.44
N CYS A 53 10.93 1.25 -5.94
CA CYS A 53 10.25 2.55 -5.78
C CYS A 53 10.01 2.93 -4.31
N TYR A 54 9.94 1.96 -3.40
CA TYR A 54 9.75 2.16 -1.97
C TYR A 54 11.05 2.42 -1.19
N ASP A 55 12.24 2.18 -1.78
CA ASP A 55 13.53 2.50 -1.15
C ASP A 55 13.68 3.99 -0.89
N THR A 56 13.07 4.82 -1.72
CA THR A 56 12.98 6.29 -1.51
C THR A 56 12.37 6.63 -0.15
N TRP A 57 11.47 5.77 0.36
CA TRP A 57 10.79 5.92 1.65
C TRP A 57 11.51 5.19 2.78
N LYS A 58 12.70 4.61 2.53
CA LYS A 58 13.44 3.77 3.49
C LYS A 58 12.60 2.58 3.99
N CYS A 59 11.65 2.14 3.20
CA CYS A 59 10.85 0.96 3.49
C CYS A 59 11.58 -0.28 3.01
N ILE A 60 11.53 -1.36 3.80
CA ILE A 60 12.11 -2.66 3.44
C ILE A 60 11.18 -3.42 2.48
N PHE A 61 9.89 -3.10 2.52
CA PHE A 61 8.86 -3.74 1.73
C PHE A 61 8.01 -2.69 0.99
N GLN A 62 7.25 -3.14 0.01
CA GLN A 62 6.30 -2.30 -0.70
C GLN A 62 5.38 -1.52 0.26
N CYS A 63 5.08 -0.28 -0.12
CA CYS A 63 4.22 0.59 0.68
C CYS A 63 2.84 -0.04 0.92
N ILE A 64 2.45 -0.20 2.18
CA ILE A 64 1.14 -0.74 2.57
C ILE A 64 -0.01 0.11 1.99
N ASN A 65 0.17 1.42 1.90
CA ASN A 65 -0.77 2.36 1.30
C ASN A 65 -0.18 2.94 0.00
N CYS A 66 -0.05 2.10 -1.04
CA CYS A 66 0.55 2.51 -2.30
C CYS A 66 -0.44 3.29 -3.18
N THR A 67 -0.25 4.62 -3.28
CA THR A 67 -1.07 5.47 -4.16
C THR A 67 -0.88 5.13 -5.63
N SER A 68 0.32 4.73 -6.03
CA SER A 68 0.63 4.38 -7.42
C SER A 68 -0.09 3.11 -7.86
N ALA A 69 -0.15 2.07 -7.00
CA ALA A 69 -0.93 0.87 -7.29
C ALA A 69 -2.43 1.19 -7.41
N ARG A 70 -2.97 1.98 -6.47
CA ARG A 70 -4.38 2.40 -6.52
C ARG A 70 -4.70 3.24 -7.76
N ALA A 71 -3.80 4.13 -8.17
CA ALA A 71 -4.00 4.94 -9.36
C ALA A 71 -4.15 4.07 -10.62
N LEU A 72 -3.33 3.03 -10.77
CA LEU A 72 -3.46 2.08 -11.88
C LEU A 72 -4.76 1.26 -11.82
N LEU A 73 -5.11 0.76 -10.63
CA LEU A 73 -6.30 -0.08 -10.45
C LEU A 73 -7.61 0.69 -10.68
N THR A 74 -7.66 1.94 -10.23
CA THR A 74 -8.88 2.76 -10.34
C THR A 74 -8.95 3.58 -11.63
N GLY A 75 -7.82 3.76 -12.32
CA GLY A 75 -7.70 4.68 -13.44
C GLY A 75 -7.84 6.16 -13.07
N ASN A 76 -7.75 6.49 -11.77
CA ASN A 76 -7.94 7.86 -11.26
C ASN A 76 -6.67 8.34 -10.54
N ILE A 77 -6.52 9.66 -10.44
CA ILE A 77 -5.50 10.27 -9.59
C ILE A 77 -5.75 9.88 -8.15
N GLN A 78 -4.69 9.47 -7.47
CA GLN A 78 -4.69 9.13 -6.04
C GLN A 78 -3.71 10.01 -5.31
N SER A 79 -4.03 10.37 -4.08
CA SER A 79 -3.10 11.08 -3.22
C SER A 79 -3.18 10.61 -1.79
N LYS A 80 -2.10 10.86 -1.04
CA LYS A 80 -2.04 10.63 0.41
C LYS A 80 -1.11 11.64 1.07
N LEU A 81 -1.32 11.82 2.36
CA LEU A 81 -0.27 12.34 3.24
C LEU A 81 0.46 11.16 3.87
N ASP A 82 1.77 11.20 3.85
CA ASP A 82 2.62 10.19 4.48
C ASP A 82 3.68 10.85 5.36
N VAL A 83 4.25 10.09 6.28
CA VAL A 83 5.24 10.58 7.23
C VAL A 83 6.50 9.74 7.10
N ASN A 84 7.63 10.39 6.86
CA ASN A 84 8.94 9.77 6.88
C ASN A 84 9.92 10.67 7.65
N ASP A 85 10.65 10.11 8.62
CA ASP A 85 11.62 10.85 9.46
C ASP A 85 11.04 12.18 10.00
N ASP A 86 9.85 12.15 10.63
CA ASP A 86 9.14 13.31 11.20
C ASP A 86 8.77 14.41 10.18
N THR A 87 8.91 14.14 8.90
CA THR A 87 8.50 15.01 7.81
C THR A 87 7.24 14.50 7.16
N VAL A 88 6.27 15.41 6.95
CA VAL A 88 5.03 15.09 6.24
C VAL A 88 5.23 15.33 4.75
N TYR A 89 4.85 14.35 3.95
CA TYR A 89 4.89 14.42 2.49
C TYR A 89 3.49 14.29 1.91
N HIS A 90 3.20 15.07 0.89
CA HIS A 90 2.06 14.88 0.01
C HIS A 90 2.52 14.12 -1.22
N VAL A 91 1.99 12.92 -1.39
CA VAL A 91 2.27 12.05 -2.54
C VAL A 91 1.06 12.06 -3.45
N THR A 92 1.25 12.38 -4.72
CA THR A 92 0.21 12.31 -5.74
C THR A 92 0.66 11.37 -6.85
N SER A 93 -0.21 10.45 -7.21
CA SER A 93 0.01 9.42 -8.24
C SER A 93 -1.05 9.54 -9.32
N ARG A 94 -0.63 9.78 -10.55
CA ARG A 94 -1.49 9.91 -11.72
C ARG A 94 -1.19 8.80 -12.72
N PRO A 95 -2.18 7.98 -13.12
CA PRO A 95 -1.97 6.97 -14.15
C PRO A 95 -1.74 7.66 -15.49
N VAL A 96 -0.76 7.19 -16.22
CA VAL A 96 -0.37 7.66 -17.56
C VAL A 96 -0.15 6.47 -18.49
N ARG A 97 -0.46 6.64 -19.76
CA ARG A 97 -0.16 5.65 -20.80
C ARG A 97 0.88 6.21 -21.75
N VAL A 98 1.94 5.46 -21.96
CA VAL A 98 2.99 5.83 -22.90
C VAL A 98 3.45 4.60 -23.68
N ASN A 99 3.47 4.66 -25.01
CA ASN A 99 3.81 3.54 -25.89
C ASN A 99 3.06 2.23 -25.53
N ASN A 100 1.75 2.32 -25.25
CA ASN A 100 0.90 1.21 -24.77
C ASN A 100 1.27 0.66 -23.39
N THR A 101 2.27 1.22 -22.71
CA THR A 101 2.63 0.84 -21.35
C THR A 101 1.89 1.73 -20.36
N LEU A 102 1.26 1.10 -19.39
CA LEU A 102 0.56 1.80 -18.31
C LEU A 102 1.52 1.98 -17.13
N LEU A 103 1.77 3.23 -16.77
CA LEU A 103 2.68 3.65 -15.71
C LEU A 103 2.00 4.68 -14.82
N VAL A 104 2.70 5.11 -13.78
CA VAL A 104 2.26 6.18 -12.89
C VAL A 104 3.29 7.30 -12.87
N LEU A 105 2.83 8.50 -13.15
CA LEU A 105 3.58 9.71 -12.83
C LEU A 105 3.32 10.05 -11.36
N GLU A 106 4.35 9.88 -10.54
CA GLU A 106 4.32 10.16 -9.11
C GLU A 106 5.06 11.47 -8.81
N THR A 107 4.39 12.34 -8.07
CA THR A 107 4.96 13.57 -7.56
C THR A 107 4.91 13.56 -6.04
N VAL A 108 6.00 14.03 -5.42
CA VAL A 108 6.14 14.11 -3.98
C VAL A 108 6.55 15.52 -3.60
N GLN A 109 5.90 16.05 -2.61
CA GLN A 109 6.22 17.37 -2.04
C GLN A 109 6.23 17.28 -0.53
N HIS A 110 7.30 17.77 0.11
CA HIS A 110 7.31 17.88 1.55
C HIS A 110 6.40 19.02 2.02
N PHE A 111 5.72 18.81 3.12
CA PHE A 111 4.84 19.79 3.70
C PHE A 111 5.66 20.66 4.65
N SER A 112 6.14 21.81 4.16
CA SER A 112 6.81 22.79 5.02
C SER A 112 5.76 23.66 5.72
N TYR A 113 5.62 23.49 7.04
CA TYR A 113 4.80 24.41 7.83
C TYR A 113 5.49 25.76 7.91
N THR A 114 4.79 26.82 7.54
CA THR A 114 5.26 28.17 7.84
C THR A 114 5.37 28.33 9.35
N TYR A 115 6.53 28.75 9.82
CA TYR A 115 6.96 28.88 11.22
C TYR A 115 5.95 29.52 12.17
N ARG A 116 5.00 30.32 11.67
CA ARG A 116 3.97 31.01 12.44
C ARG A 116 2.85 30.13 13.01
N GLN A 117 2.69 28.92 12.52
CA GLN A 117 1.68 27.96 13.03
C GLN A 117 2.26 26.99 14.07
N LEU A 118 3.59 27.01 14.24
CA LEU A 118 4.33 26.09 15.11
C LEU A 118 4.68 26.65 16.49
N GLU A 119 4.34 27.91 16.81
CA GLU A 119 4.60 28.50 18.12
C GLU A 119 3.83 27.85 19.29
N ALA A 120 2.88 26.98 18.99
CA ALA A 120 2.26 26.11 19.99
C ALA A 120 2.97 24.75 20.01
N GLY A 121 4.12 24.66 20.61
CA GLY A 121 5.11 23.58 20.75
C GLY A 121 4.71 22.09 20.74
N ASN A 122 3.49 21.72 20.38
CA ASN A 122 2.99 20.34 20.30
C ASN A 122 2.25 20.02 18.99
N THR A 123 2.12 20.93 18.05
CA THR A 123 1.24 20.78 16.89
C THR A 123 1.80 19.83 15.84
N ASN A 124 3.12 19.75 15.69
CA ASN A 124 3.73 18.88 14.67
C ASN A 124 3.58 17.39 15.02
N ASN A 125 3.87 17.00 16.25
CA ASN A 125 3.70 15.62 16.73
C ASN A 125 2.23 15.18 16.71
N ALA A 126 1.30 16.10 17.01
CA ALA A 126 -0.12 15.83 16.95
C ALA A 126 -0.60 15.57 15.51
N LEU A 127 -0.13 16.35 14.53
CA LEU A 127 -0.49 16.14 13.13
C LEU A 127 0.14 14.87 12.56
N ILE A 128 1.42 14.62 12.84
CA ILE A 128 2.10 13.36 12.47
C ILE A 128 1.30 12.17 13.00
N SER A 129 0.95 12.20 14.28
CA SER A 129 0.16 11.15 14.92
C SER A 129 -1.23 11.00 14.27
N LEU A 130 -1.88 12.09 13.90
CA LEU A 130 -3.17 12.06 13.20
C LEU A 130 -3.05 11.41 11.83
N ILE A 131 -2.04 11.76 11.04
CA ILE A 131 -1.80 11.19 9.72
C ILE A 131 -1.50 9.69 9.83
N GLN A 132 -0.60 9.30 10.73
CA GLN A 132 -0.25 7.90 10.96
C GLN A 132 -1.45 7.08 11.42
N ASN A 133 -2.23 7.60 12.38
CA ASN A 133 -3.45 6.95 12.85
C ASN A 133 -4.52 6.86 11.76
N SER A 134 -4.68 7.90 10.95
CA SER A 134 -5.62 7.90 9.83
C SER A 134 -5.23 6.86 8.78
N ASN A 135 -3.95 6.81 8.39
CA ASN A 135 -3.44 5.81 7.47
C ASN A 135 -3.61 4.39 8.02
N ARG A 136 -3.36 4.20 9.31
CA ARG A 136 -3.54 2.91 9.97
C ARG A 136 -5.00 2.46 9.98
N LYS A 137 -5.92 3.33 10.38
CA LYS A 137 -7.37 3.03 10.43
C LYS A 137 -7.95 2.73 9.07
N LEU A 138 -7.40 3.33 8.01
CA LEU A 138 -7.84 3.05 6.65
C LEU A 138 -7.56 1.59 6.23
N LEU A 139 -6.51 0.98 6.73
CA LEU A 139 -5.98 -0.27 6.24
C LEU A 139 -6.17 -1.46 7.19
N LEU A 140 -6.29 -1.18 8.49
CA LEU A 140 -6.35 -2.21 9.52
C LEU A 140 -7.74 -2.28 10.16
N ASP A 141 -8.07 -3.45 10.62
CA ASP A 141 -9.19 -3.71 11.52
C ASP A 141 -8.83 -3.25 12.95
N GLU A 142 -9.67 -2.41 13.54
CA GLU A 142 -9.37 -1.79 14.84
C GLU A 142 -9.33 -2.78 16.01
N GLU A 143 -10.04 -3.91 15.92
CA GLU A 143 -10.11 -4.89 16.99
C GLU A 143 -8.92 -5.85 16.97
N THR A 144 -8.56 -6.36 15.80
CA THR A 144 -7.53 -7.40 15.65
C THR A 144 -6.18 -6.86 15.25
N GLY A 145 -6.14 -5.75 14.51
CA GLY A 145 -4.94 -5.26 13.85
C GLY A 145 -4.61 -6.01 12.56
N ALA A 146 -5.44 -6.97 12.13
CA ALA A 146 -5.37 -7.56 10.80
C ALA A 146 -5.64 -6.51 9.72
N TYR A 147 -5.23 -6.78 8.49
CA TYR A 147 -5.69 -5.95 7.38
C TYR A 147 -7.21 -6.03 7.25
N ASN A 148 -7.84 -4.94 6.79
CA ASN A 148 -9.28 -4.90 6.56
C ASN A 148 -9.64 -5.23 5.10
N ARG A 149 -10.93 -5.29 4.79
CA ARG A 149 -11.41 -5.57 3.43
C ARG A 149 -11.01 -4.53 2.41
N TYR A 150 -10.85 -3.27 2.83
CA TYR A 150 -10.40 -2.21 1.94
C TYR A 150 -8.96 -2.47 1.48
N TYR A 151 -8.07 -2.81 2.41
CA TYR A 151 -6.71 -3.22 2.08
C TYR A 151 -6.69 -4.39 1.08
N LEU A 152 -7.52 -5.41 1.31
CA LEU A 152 -7.60 -6.56 0.40
C LEU A 152 -7.98 -6.13 -1.02
N SER A 153 -9.01 -5.28 -1.17
CA SER A 153 -9.47 -4.85 -2.49
C SER A 153 -8.41 -4.08 -3.27
N GLU A 154 -7.56 -3.34 -2.58
CA GLU A 154 -6.52 -2.52 -3.18
C GLU A 154 -5.23 -3.32 -3.49
N HIS A 155 -4.91 -4.34 -2.67
CA HIS A 155 -3.63 -5.06 -2.76
C HIS A 155 -3.73 -6.42 -3.43
N LEU A 156 -4.89 -7.08 -3.40
CA LEU A 156 -5.05 -8.40 -4.00
C LEU A 156 -4.62 -8.47 -5.47
N PRO A 157 -4.96 -7.51 -6.35
CA PRO A 157 -4.52 -7.54 -7.74
C PRO A 157 -2.99 -7.52 -7.87
N TYR A 158 -2.31 -6.78 -6.99
CA TYR A 158 -0.85 -6.72 -6.96
C TYR A 158 -0.23 -8.05 -6.48
N GLU A 159 -0.78 -8.64 -5.42
CA GLU A 159 -0.29 -9.93 -4.93
C GLU A 159 -0.52 -11.05 -5.95
N LEU A 160 -1.64 -11.02 -6.67
CA LEU A 160 -1.89 -11.95 -7.77
C LEU A 160 -0.90 -11.76 -8.91
N TYR A 161 -0.55 -10.52 -9.26
CA TYR A 161 0.47 -10.25 -10.27
C TYR A 161 1.85 -10.78 -9.85
N LYS A 162 2.24 -10.61 -8.58
CA LYS A 162 3.46 -11.23 -8.05
C LYS A 162 3.42 -12.76 -8.15
N ALA A 163 2.29 -13.35 -7.79
CA ALA A 163 2.11 -14.80 -7.81
C ALA A 163 2.22 -15.39 -9.22
N GLU A 164 1.69 -14.71 -10.25
CA GLU A 164 1.84 -15.11 -11.65
C GLU A 164 3.31 -15.21 -12.08
N ASN A 165 4.17 -14.36 -11.53
CA ASN A 165 5.60 -14.35 -11.85
C ASN A 165 6.43 -15.30 -10.96
N ASN A 166 5.98 -15.62 -9.76
CA ASN A 166 6.71 -16.41 -8.76
C ASN A 166 6.19 -17.84 -8.54
N HIS A 167 5.14 -18.24 -9.24
CA HIS A 167 4.64 -19.62 -9.42
C HIS A 167 3.86 -20.28 -8.29
N GLN A 168 3.72 -19.71 -7.08
CA GLN A 168 2.88 -20.35 -6.06
C GLN A 168 2.25 -19.32 -5.12
N SER A 169 0.94 -19.31 -5.08
CA SER A 169 0.18 -18.59 -4.06
C SER A 169 -0.85 -19.53 -3.45
N ASN A 170 -1.02 -19.43 -2.14
CA ASN A 170 -2.02 -20.19 -1.40
C ASN A 170 -2.99 -19.22 -0.75
N ALA A 171 -4.28 -19.50 -0.91
CA ALA A 171 -5.32 -18.71 -0.30
C ALA A 171 -6.22 -19.61 0.56
N ALA A 172 -6.62 -19.12 1.72
CA ALA A 172 -7.51 -19.83 2.61
C ALA A 172 -8.52 -18.88 3.28
N PHE A 173 -9.69 -19.43 3.60
CA PHE A 173 -10.64 -18.78 4.48
C PHE A 173 -10.73 -19.54 5.80
N VAL A 174 -10.62 -18.82 6.90
CA VAL A 174 -10.80 -19.35 8.25
C VAL A 174 -12.02 -18.70 8.87
N LYS A 175 -13.02 -19.50 9.22
CA LYS A 175 -14.28 -19.02 9.78
C LYS A 175 -14.48 -19.53 11.20
N ILE A 176 -14.89 -18.62 12.10
CA ILE A 176 -15.37 -18.96 13.44
C ILE A 176 -16.84 -19.38 13.29
N THR A 177 -17.11 -20.63 13.57
CA THR A 177 -18.50 -21.13 13.65
C THR A 177 -19.15 -20.67 14.96
N ASN A 178 -20.44 -20.40 14.92
CA ASN A 178 -21.27 -20.05 16.10
C ASN A 178 -20.85 -18.75 16.81
N LEU A 179 -20.14 -17.82 16.17
CA LEU A 179 -19.77 -16.54 16.79
C LEU A 179 -21.03 -15.73 17.19
N ALA A 180 -22.08 -15.80 16.38
CA ALA A 180 -23.35 -15.14 16.68
C ALA A 180 -23.99 -15.64 17.98
N ASP A 181 -23.96 -16.96 18.22
CA ASP A 181 -24.47 -17.56 19.45
C ASP A 181 -23.63 -17.14 20.65
N THR A 182 -22.32 -17.07 20.48
CA THR A 182 -21.39 -16.56 21.50
C THR A 182 -21.68 -15.10 21.87
N ILE A 183 -22.01 -14.25 20.90
CA ILE A 183 -22.39 -12.87 21.16
C ILE A 183 -23.68 -12.80 21.99
N VAL A 184 -24.65 -13.63 21.67
CA VAL A 184 -25.93 -13.66 22.39
C VAL A 184 -25.73 -14.16 23.83
N GLU A 185 -24.88 -15.15 24.04
CA GLU A 185 -24.69 -15.79 25.34
C GLU A 185 -23.69 -15.04 26.26
N TYR A 186 -22.59 -14.53 25.71
CA TYR A 186 -21.48 -13.96 26.46
C TYR A 186 -21.17 -12.49 26.15
N GLY A 187 -21.86 -11.90 25.17
CA GLY A 187 -21.71 -10.51 24.76
C GLY A 187 -20.53 -10.25 23.81
N ASP A 188 -20.46 -9.01 23.32
CA ASP A 188 -19.47 -8.58 22.30
C ASP A 188 -18.02 -8.66 22.80
N ILE A 189 -17.75 -8.38 24.08
CA ILE A 189 -16.38 -8.40 24.61
C ILE A 189 -15.80 -9.81 24.55
N ALA A 190 -16.59 -10.82 24.90
CA ALA A 190 -16.13 -12.20 24.86
C ALA A 190 -15.91 -12.67 23.41
N SER A 191 -16.82 -12.32 22.51
CA SER A 191 -16.70 -12.68 21.09
C SER A 191 -15.51 -12.00 20.43
N ASN A 192 -15.24 -10.73 20.72
CA ASN A 192 -14.05 -10.01 20.23
C ASN A 192 -12.76 -10.66 20.78
N GLY A 193 -12.77 -11.12 22.02
CA GLY A 193 -11.66 -11.88 22.59
C GLY A 193 -11.34 -13.15 21.80
N ILE A 194 -12.36 -13.91 21.38
CA ILE A 194 -12.20 -15.12 20.55
C ILE A 194 -11.59 -14.76 19.19
N VAL A 195 -12.10 -13.70 18.55
CA VAL A 195 -11.60 -13.23 17.25
C VAL A 195 -10.13 -12.81 17.34
N CYS A 196 -9.77 -12.05 18.39
CA CYS A 196 -8.37 -11.66 18.63
C CYS A 196 -7.47 -12.87 18.93
N CYS A 197 -7.96 -13.87 19.68
CA CYS A 197 -7.23 -15.11 19.92
C CYS A 197 -6.95 -15.86 18.62
N LEU A 198 -7.95 -15.98 17.75
CA LEU A 198 -7.77 -16.62 16.45
C LEU A 198 -6.77 -15.87 15.57
N TYR A 199 -6.84 -14.53 15.51
CA TYR A 199 -5.86 -13.72 14.81
C TYR A 199 -4.43 -13.98 15.30
N ASN A 200 -4.22 -13.97 16.60
CA ASN A 200 -2.92 -14.23 17.20
C ASN A 200 -2.44 -15.66 16.91
N LEU A 201 -3.33 -16.65 16.96
CA LEU A 201 -3.01 -18.03 16.65
C LEU A 201 -2.55 -18.18 15.20
N ILE A 202 -3.29 -17.62 14.24
CA ILE A 202 -2.92 -17.65 12.83
C ILE A 202 -1.56 -16.98 12.64
N THR A 203 -1.40 -15.76 13.14
CA THR A 203 -0.15 -14.99 13.00
C THR A 203 1.05 -15.74 13.55
N HIS A 204 0.88 -16.39 14.73
CA HIS A 204 1.96 -17.15 15.36
C HIS A 204 2.30 -18.42 14.58
N THR A 205 1.27 -19.12 14.09
CA THR A 205 1.47 -20.37 13.33
C THR A 205 2.21 -20.11 12.02
N PHE A 206 1.85 -19.05 11.30
CA PHE A 206 2.46 -18.75 10.01
C PHE A 206 3.82 -18.08 10.12
N LYS A 207 4.15 -17.43 11.24
CA LYS A 207 5.46 -16.81 11.45
C LYS A 207 6.63 -17.78 11.30
N ASP A 208 6.42 -19.03 11.66
CA ASP A 208 7.46 -20.06 11.63
C ASP A 208 7.49 -20.84 10.31
N ILE A 209 6.46 -20.70 9.47
CA ILE A 209 6.26 -21.51 8.25
C ILE A 209 6.49 -20.67 6.98
N SER A 210 6.19 -19.38 7.02
CA SER A 210 6.29 -18.50 5.87
C SER A 210 7.55 -17.64 5.95
N ASP A 211 8.40 -17.72 4.93
CA ASP A 211 9.55 -16.80 4.74
C ASP A 211 9.10 -15.46 4.11
N GLY A 212 7.82 -15.31 3.81
CA GLY A 212 7.23 -14.18 3.12
C GLY A 212 6.23 -13.39 3.96
N GLU A 213 5.72 -12.33 3.36
CA GLU A 213 4.63 -11.55 3.95
C GLU A 213 3.32 -12.30 3.85
N LEU A 214 2.79 -12.71 4.99
CA LEU A 214 1.44 -13.24 5.10
C LEU A 214 0.43 -12.10 5.03
N MET A 215 -0.44 -12.08 4.02
CA MET A 215 -1.58 -11.18 4.00
C MET A 215 -2.72 -11.82 4.80
N LEU A 216 -2.90 -11.37 6.04
CA LEU A 216 -3.99 -11.79 6.91
C LEU A 216 -5.03 -10.68 7.01
N VAL A 217 -6.23 -10.94 6.49
CA VAL A 217 -7.32 -9.96 6.36
C VAL A 217 -8.51 -10.39 7.19
N ARG A 218 -9.04 -9.51 8.01
CA ARG A 218 -10.36 -9.68 8.60
C ARG A 218 -11.42 -9.34 7.56
N TYR A 219 -11.92 -10.38 6.89
CA TYR A 219 -12.87 -10.24 5.79
C TYR A 219 -14.30 -9.98 6.28
N GLY A 220 -14.66 -10.46 7.45
CA GLY A 220 -15.96 -10.31 8.09
C GLY A 220 -15.86 -10.40 9.61
N LYS A 221 -16.98 -10.34 10.29
CA LYS A 221 -17.01 -10.44 11.76
C LYS A 221 -16.41 -11.76 12.27
N ASP A 222 -16.68 -12.86 11.57
CA ASP A 222 -16.31 -14.22 11.91
C ASP A 222 -15.37 -14.87 10.89
N LEU A 223 -14.86 -14.10 9.91
CA LEU A 223 -14.16 -14.63 8.74
C LEU A 223 -12.84 -13.92 8.51
N PHE A 224 -11.77 -14.71 8.44
CA PHE A 224 -10.45 -14.27 7.98
C PHE A 224 -10.13 -14.82 6.60
N PHE A 225 -9.48 -14.00 5.78
CA PHE A 225 -8.86 -14.40 4.53
C PHE A 225 -7.35 -14.35 4.71
N ILE A 226 -6.69 -15.40 4.25
CA ILE A 226 -5.25 -15.58 4.31
C ILE A 226 -4.74 -15.74 2.89
N LEU A 227 -3.72 -14.97 2.52
CA LEU A 227 -3.00 -15.15 1.27
C LEU A 227 -1.51 -15.22 1.59
N ASP A 228 -0.86 -16.27 1.12
CA ASP A 228 0.58 -16.46 1.18
C ASP A 228 1.11 -16.71 -0.23
N THR A 229 2.03 -15.86 -0.69
CA THR A 229 2.62 -15.93 -2.03
C THR A 229 4.01 -16.59 -2.03
N ASN A 230 4.50 -17.05 -0.86
CA ASN A 230 5.86 -17.57 -0.70
C ASN A 230 5.96 -18.84 0.18
N LEU A 231 4.88 -19.61 0.31
CA LEU A 231 4.94 -20.88 1.06
C LEU A 231 5.97 -21.83 0.45
N LYS A 232 6.98 -22.15 1.21
CA LYS A 232 7.85 -23.30 0.90
C LYS A 232 7.16 -24.57 1.35
N TYR A 233 6.82 -25.44 0.42
CA TYR A 233 6.46 -26.80 0.77
C TYR A 233 7.72 -27.50 1.30
N THR A 234 7.70 -27.86 2.58
CA THR A 234 8.59 -28.90 3.09
C THR A 234 7.91 -30.23 2.82
N ASP A 235 8.50 -31.02 1.92
CA ASP A 235 8.13 -32.42 1.71
C ASP A 235 8.17 -33.26 3.00
#